data_902a7e0c4b9c88434cbe08d502c817de
#
_entry.id   902a7e0c4b9c88434cbe08d502c817de
#
_cell.length_a   1.000
_cell.length_b   1.000
_cell.length_c   1.000
_cell.angle_alpha   90.00
_cell.angle_beta   90.00
_cell.angle_gamma   90.00
#
_symmetry.space_group_name_H-M   'P 1'
#
loop_
_entity.id
_entity.type
_entity.pdbx_description
1 polymer ?
#
loop_
_entity_poly.entity_id
_entity_poly.type
_entity_poly.pdbx_seq_one_letter_code
_entity_poly.pdbx_strand_id
1 'polypeptide(L)'
;VPAYNQDHKVVLDELLLGDPRVRPGKMFGYPAYYAGEKLAICLYEESVGLKVPEGLAERLVAEDPNVVSFQPLGRRRMREWVQISLEVSGNYQNYQSIFEESIRFVLSLQGEQ
;
A
#
# COMPACT_ATOMS: atom_id res chain seq x y z
N VAL A 1 -8.03 12.68 14.79
CA VAL A 1 -6.76 11.96 14.62
C VAL A 1 -7.01 10.68 13.83
N PRO A 2 -6.32 10.50 12.72
CA PRO A 2 -6.50 9.28 11.93
C PRO A 2 -6.15 8.04 12.76
N ALA A 3 -7.01 7.04 12.66
CA ALA A 3 -6.81 5.79 13.38
C ALA A 3 -6.19 4.75 12.44
N TYR A 4 -5.15 4.08 12.91
CA TYR A 4 -4.53 3.01 12.14
C TYR A 4 -4.00 1.96 13.11
N ASN A 5 -3.65 0.79 12.58
CA ASN A 5 -3.20 -0.32 13.39
C ASN A 5 -1.70 -0.23 13.62
N GLN A 6 -1.29 -0.06 14.88
CA GLN A 6 0.13 0.09 15.21
C GLN A 6 0.93 -1.17 14.89
N ASP A 7 0.34 -2.34 15.04
CA ASP A 7 1.03 -3.59 14.72
C ASP A 7 1.30 -3.68 13.22
N HIS A 8 0.36 -3.21 12.40
CA HIS A 8 0.58 -3.14 10.96
C HIS A 8 1.76 -2.22 10.65
N LYS A 9 1.84 -1.09 11.34
CA LYS A 9 2.94 -0.15 11.10
C LYS A 9 4.29 -0.78 11.40
N VAL A 10 4.40 -1.50 12.51
CA VAL A 10 5.67 -2.15 12.87
C VAL A 10 6.10 -3.10 11.75
N VAL A 11 5.19 -3.93 11.27
CA VAL A 11 5.53 -4.89 10.22
C VAL A 11 5.88 -4.19 8.91
N LEU A 12 5.09 -3.19 8.53
CA LEU A 12 5.35 -2.46 7.28
C LEU A 12 6.69 -1.72 7.35
N ASP A 13 7.01 -1.12 8.49
CA ASP A 13 8.32 -0.48 8.66
C ASP A 13 9.44 -1.48 8.42
N GLU A 14 9.31 -2.68 8.99
CA GLU A 14 10.33 -3.72 8.82
C GLU A 14 10.44 -4.19 7.37
N LEU A 15 9.31 -4.32 6.70
CA LEU A 15 9.32 -4.83 5.33
C LEU A 15 9.79 -3.78 4.33
N LEU A 16 9.57 -2.50 4.59
CA LEU A 16 9.72 -1.47 3.57
C LEU A 16 10.85 -0.48 3.81
N LEU A 17 11.15 -0.14 5.06
CA LEU A 17 12.09 0.97 5.30
C LEU A 17 13.56 0.59 5.16
N GLY A 18 13.87 -0.70 5.01
CA GLY A 18 15.22 -1.12 4.66
C GLY A 18 15.55 -0.88 3.20
N ASP A 19 14.56 -0.57 2.38
CA ASP A 19 14.73 -0.38 0.94
C ASP A 19 15.08 1.09 0.68
N PRO A 20 16.24 1.37 0.04
CA PRO A 20 16.64 2.75 -0.19
C PRO A 20 15.71 3.53 -1.12
N ARG A 21 14.85 2.85 -1.86
CA ARG A 21 13.88 3.53 -2.73
C ARG A 21 12.68 4.06 -1.97
N VAL A 22 12.52 3.67 -0.70
CA VAL A 22 11.31 3.94 0.08
C VAL A 22 11.61 4.95 1.18
N ARG A 23 10.74 5.95 1.34
CA ARG A 23 10.84 6.95 2.39
C ARG A 23 9.56 6.96 3.21
N PRO A 24 9.67 7.08 4.55
CA PRO A 24 8.47 7.22 5.37
C PRO A 24 7.90 8.63 5.25
N GLY A 25 6.60 8.74 5.44
CA GLY A 25 5.91 10.02 5.40
C GLY A 25 4.50 9.88 5.92
N LYS A 26 3.64 10.80 5.49
CA LYS A 26 2.24 10.77 5.91
C LYS A 26 1.34 11.12 4.74
N MET A 27 0.12 10.57 4.78
CA MET A 27 -0.93 10.91 3.85
C MET A 27 -2.19 11.15 4.68
N PHE A 28 -2.64 12.41 4.73
CA PHE A 28 -3.78 12.80 5.54
C PHE A 28 -3.64 12.33 7.00
N GLY A 29 -2.40 12.35 7.52
CA GLY A 29 -2.12 11.95 8.89
C GLY A 29 -1.85 10.47 9.09
N TYR A 30 -2.14 9.63 8.09
CA TYR A 30 -1.83 8.20 8.16
C TYR A 30 -0.37 7.97 7.78
N PRO A 31 0.31 7.01 8.44
CA PRO A 31 1.66 6.66 8.02
C PRO A 31 1.67 6.21 6.56
N ALA A 32 2.68 6.63 5.83
CA ALA A 32 2.76 6.38 4.40
C ALA A 32 4.19 6.05 4.00
N TYR A 33 4.32 5.40 2.85
CA TYR A 33 5.61 4.98 2.31
C TYR A 33 5.68 5.46 0.88
N TYR A 34 6.63 6.34 0.62
CA TYR A 34 6.82 6.96 -0.68
C TYR A 34 7.92 6.26 -1.45
N ALA A 35 7.68 6.01 -2.72
CA ALA A 35 8.70 5.49 -3.63
C ALA A 35 9.13 6.66 -4.50
N GLY A 36 10.37 7.11 -4.32
CA GLY A 36 10.79 8.37 -4.93
C GLY A 36 9.97 9.51 -4.36
N GLU A 37 9.30 10.26 -5.23
CA GLU A 37 8.54 11.44 -4.83
C GLU A 37 7.04 11.18 -4.67
N LYS A 38 6.58 9.95 -4.90
CA LYS A 38 5.15 9.67 -4.94
C LYS A 38 4.74 8.61 -3.94
N LEU A 39 3.50 8.70 -3.48
CA LEU A 39 2.92 7.75 -2.54
C LEU A 39 2.77 6.38 -3.20
N ALA A 40 3.23 5.35 -2.51
CA ALA A 40 3.09 3.99 -2.99
C ALA A 40 2.22 3.14 -2.08
N ILE A 41 2.45 3.23 -0.76
CA ILE A 41 1.79 2.37 0.22
C ILE A 41 1.42 3.23 1.42
N CYS A 42 0.29 2.95 2.07
CA CYS A 42 -0.09 3.68 3.27
C CYS A 42 -0.87 2.77 4.21
N LEU A 43 -0.83 3.12 5.48
CA LEU A 43 -1.75 2.52 6.43
C LEU A 43 -3.08 3.28 6.33
N TYR A 44 -4.17 2.59 6.58
CA TYR A 44 -5.48 3.21 6.57
C TYR A 44 -6.42 2.39 7.43
N GLU A 45 -6.75 2.91 8.62
CA GLU A 45 -7.60 2.18 9.57
C GLU A 45 -7.00 0.80 9.83
N GLU A 46 -7.74 -0.27 9.64
CA GLU A 46 -7.24 -1.63 9.88
C GLU A 46 -6.63 -2.26 8.64
N SER A 47 -6.28 -1.45 7.64
CA SER A 47 -5.87 -1.95 6.34
C SER A 47 -4.60 -1.28 5.85
N VAL A 48 -4.09 -1.80 4.74
CA VAL A 48 -2.95 -1.23 4.04
C VAL A 48 -3.38 -0.95 2.60
N GLY A 49 -3.28 0.32 2.18
CA GLY A 49 -3.56 0.70 0.81
C GLY A 49 -2.29 0.74 0.00
N LEU A 50 -2.35 0.34 -1.27
CA LEU A 50 -1.16 0.38 -2.11
C LEU A 50 -1.54 0.59 -3.57
N LYS A 51 -0.65 1.30 -4.27
CA LYS A 51 -0.85 1.60 -5.67
C LYS A 51 -0.15 0.54 -6.53
N VAL A 52 -0.90 -0.05 -7.45
CA VAL A 52 -0.40 -1.10 -8.35
C VAL A 52 -1.00 -0.86 -9.73
N PRO A 53 -0.42 -1.49 -10.78
CA PRO A 53 -1.05 -1.39 -12.09
C PRO A 53 -2.49 -1.87 -12.08
N GLU A 54 -3.32 -1.26 -12.92
CA GLU A 54 -4.75 -1.56 -12.93
C GLU A 54 -5.04 -3.04 -13.13
N GLY A 55 -4.32 -3.71 -14.04
CA GLY A 55 -4.53 -5.13 -14.28
C GLY A 55 -4.23 -5.98 -13.06
N LEU A 56 -3.17 -5.63 -12.32
CA LEU A 56 -2.87 -6.35 -11.09
C LEU A 56 -3.93 -6.08 -10.03
N ALA A 57 -4.40 -4.83 -9.93
CA ALA A 57 -5.45 -4.51 -8.98
C ALA A 57 -6.70 -5.33 -9.24
N GLU A 58 -7.12 -5.43 -10.50
CA GLU A 58 -8.29 -6.22 -10.86
C GLU A 58 -8.12 -7.69 -10.49
N ARG A 59 -6.94 -8.24 -10.77
CA ARG A 59 -6.69 -9.64 -10.49
C ARG A 59 -6.68 -9.92 -8.99
N LEU A 60 -6.05 -9.04 -8.21
CA LEU A 60 -6.00 -9.21 -6.76
C LEU A 60 -7.39 -9.17 -6.16
N VAL A 61 -8.22 -8.21 -6.57
CA VAL A 61 -9.57 -8.09 -6.04
C VAL A 61 -10.39 -9.32 -6.40
N ALA A 62 -10.18 -9.86 -7.61
CA ALA A 62 -10.94 -11.02 -8.06
C ALA A 62 -10.51 -12.31 -7.37
N GLU A 63 -9.23 -12.44 -7.03
CA GLU A 63 -8.68 -13.71 -6.59
C GLU A 63 -8.36 -13.81 -5.10
N ASP A 64 -8.16 -12.67 -4.42
CA ASP A 64 -7.73 -12.68 -3.03
C ASP A 64 -8.83 -12.09 -2.14
N PRO A 65 -9.42 -12.90 -1.25
CA PRO A 65 -10.53 -12.40 -0.40
C PRO A 65 -10.10 -11.31 0.58
N ASN A 66 -8.81 -11.13 0.82
CA ASN A 66 -8.32 -10.09 1.72
C ASN A 66 -8.12 -8.75 1.01
N VAL A 67 -8.36 -8.70 -0.30
CA VAL A 67 -8.09 -7.50 -1.09
C VAL A 67 -9.38 -6.94 -1.66
N VAL A 68 -9.56 -5.63 -1.46
CA VAL A 68 -10.70 -4.92 -2.05
C VAL A 68 -10.19 -3.64 -2.69
N SER A 69 -11.05 -2.99 -3.47
CA SER A 69 -10.73 -1.69 -4.05
C SER A 69 -10.57 -0.68 -2.92
N PHE A 70 -9.60 0.23 -3.07
CA PHE A 70 -9.33 1.24 -2.06
C PHE A 70 -10.21 2.46 -2.32
N GLN A 71 -11.06 2.82 -1.34
CA GLN A 71 -11.98 3.95 -1.45
C GLN A 71 -11.91 4.77 -0.17
N PRO A 72 -10.78 5.47 0.07
CA PRO A 72 -10.60 6.20 1.31
C PRO A 72 -11.60 7.34 1.42
N LEU A 73 -12.12 7.55 2.62
CA LEU A 73 -13.03 8.66 2.94
C LEU A 73 -14.29 8.65 2.07
N GLY A 74 -14.73 7.46 1.65
CA GLY A 74 -15.95 7.33 0.86
C GLY A 74 -15.81 7.84 -0.58
N ARG A 75 -14.60 8.10 -1.04
CA ARG A 75 -14.39 8.54 -2.39
C ARG A 75 -14.65 7.42 -3.38
N ARG A 76 -14.79 7.81 -4.66
CA ARG A 76 -15.02 6.77 -5.64
C ARG A 76 -13.78 5.91 -5.83
N ARG A 77 -13.99 4.69 -6.33
CA ARG A 77 -12.95 3.70 -6.52
C ARG A 77 -11.82 4.22 -7.40
N MET A 78 -10.59 3.95 -6.97
CA MET A 78 -9.40 4.28 -7.73
C MET A 78 -8.85 3.01 -8.34
N ARG A 79 -8.71 3.01 -9.68
CA ARG A 79 -8.42 1.78 -10.41
C ARG A 79 -7.04 1.20 -10.15
N GLU A 80 -6.11 2.04 -9.74
CA GLU A 80 -4.74 1.61 -9.48
C GLU A 80 -4.44 1.50 -7.99
N TRP A 81 -5.47 1.33 -7.18
CA TRP A 81 -5.31 1.23 -5.74
C TRP A 81 -6.10 0.07 -5.20
N VAL A 82 -5.48 -0.70 -4.30
CA VAL A 82 -6.16 -1.77 -3.59
C VAL A 82 -5.89 -1.61 -2.10
N GLN A 83 -6.69 -2.31 -1.30
CA GLN A 83 -6.62 -2.29 0.14
C GLN A 83 -6.57 -3.73 0.62
N ILE A 84 -5.55 -4.05 1.43
CA ILE A 84 -5.36 -5.39 2.00
C ILE A 84 -5.69 -5.30 3.47
N SER A 85 -6.57 -6.19 3.95
CA SER A 85 -6.97 -6.23 5.36
C SER A 85 -6.65 -7.60 5.93
N LEU A 86 -5.71 -7.63 6.89
CA LEU A 86 -5.31 -8.88 7.54
C LEU A 86 -5.45 -8.73 9.05
N GLU A 87 -5.95 -9.79 9.70
CA GLU A 87 -6.06 -9.78 11.16
C GLU A 87 -4.71 -9.96 11.84
N VAL A 88 -3.85 -10.79 11.25
CA VAL A 88 -2.53 -11.05 11.81
C VAL A 88 -1.51 -10.25 11.04
N SER A 89 -0.93 -9.24 11.71
CA SER A 89 -0.04 -8.28 11.07
C SER A 89 1.17 -8.94 10.41
N GLY A 90 1.71 -10.00 11.03
CA GLY A 90 2.86 -10.68 10.45
C GLY A 90 2.59 -11.26 9.07
N ASN A 91 1.33 -11.52 8.74
CA ASN A 91 0.99 -12.10 7.44
C ASN A 91 1.17 -11.13 6.28
N TYR A 92 1.41 -9.84 6.55
CA TYR A 92 1.75 -8.93 5.47
C TYR A 92 3.06 -9.34 4.79
N GLN A 93 3.89 -10.14 5.45
CA GLN A 93 5.10 -10.68 4.81
C GLN A 93 4.76 -11.50 3.58
N ASN A 94 3.57 -12.10 3.54
CA ASN A 94 3.15 -12.91 2.39
C ASN A 94 2.85 -12.06 1.17
N TYR A 95 2.77 -10.73 1.33
CA TYR A 95 2.49 -9.81 0.24
C TYR A 95 3.71 -9.04 -0.21
N GLN A 96 4.91 -9.51 0.18
CA GLN A 96 6.13 -8.79 -0.12
C GLN A 96 6.34 -8.58 -1.61
N SER A 97 5.99 -9.57 -2.43
CA SER A 97 6.11 -9.41 -3.89
C SER A 97 5.15 -8.36 -4.42
N ILE A 98 3.98 -8.24 -3.80
CA ILE A 98 3.00 -7.24 -4.21
C ILE A 98 3.47 -5.83 -3.82
N PHE A 99 4.06 -5.70 -2.63
CA PHE A 99 4.65 -4.42 -2.23
C PHE A 99 5.78 -4.02 -3.18
N GLU A 100 6.58 -4.98 -3.62
CA GLU A 100 7.65 -4.71 -4.58
C GLU A 100 7.06 -4.23 -5.91
N GLU A 101 5.97 -4.85 -6.35
CA GLU A 101 5.30 -4.41 -7.58
C GLU A 101 4.81 -2.97 -7.44
N SER A 102 4.28 -2.61 -6.26
CA SER A 102 3.83 -1.25 -6.02
C SER A 102 4.98 -0.26 -6.13
N ILE A 103 6.08 -0.57 -5.48
CA ILE A 103 7.25 0.32 -5.48
C ILE A 103 7.76 0.51 -6.91
N ARG A 104 7.90 -0.57 -7.66
CA ARG A 104 8.39 -0.48 -9.04
C ARG A 104 7.42 0.29 -9.93
N PHE A 105 6.12 0.04 -9.76
CA PHE A 105 5.13 0.73 -10.57
C PHE A 105 5.17 2.24 -10.32
N VAL A 106 5.19 2.64 -9.05
CA VAL A 106 5.20 4.06 -8.71
C VAL A 106 6.46 4.73 -9.20
N LEU A 107 7.60 4.05 -9.11
CA LEU A 107 8.85 4.59 -9.64
C LEU A 107 8.81 4.71 -11.16
N SER A 108 8.19 3.75 -11.84
CA SER A 108 8.11 3.79 -13.30
C SER A 108 7.31 4.99 -13.78
N LEU A 109 6.30 5.41 -13.02
CA LEU A 109 5.51 6.57 -13.37
C LEU A 109 6.32 7.86 -13.29
N GLN A 110 7.38 7.86 -12.50
CA GLN A 110 8.25 9.02 -12.33
C GLN A 110 9.44 9.00 -13.29
N GLY A 111 9.85 7.81 -13.68
CA GLY A 111 11.00 7.64 -14.54
C GLY A 111 10.72 7.80 -16.03
N GLU A 112 9.46 8.07 -16.38
CA GLU A 112 9.05 8.18 -17.77
C GLU A 112 9.26 9.59 -18.31
N GLN A 113 10.39 10.14 -18.09
CA GLN A 113 10.68 11.52 -18.49
C GLN A 113 11.17 11.62 -19.90
#